data_ff00bf580492362b1cc552e5f304b3ad
#
_entry.id   ff00bf580492362b1cc552e5f304b3ad
#
_cell.length_a   1.000
_cell.length_b   1.000
_cell.length_c   1.000
_cell.angle_alpha   90.00
_cell.angle_beta   90.00
_cell.angle_gamma   90.00
#
_symmetry.space_group_name_H-M   'P 1'
#
loop_
_entity.id
_entity.type
_entity.pdbx_description
1 polymer ?
#
loop_
_entity_poly.entity_id
_entity_poly.type
_entity_poly.pdbx_seq_one_letter_code
_entity_poly.pdbx_strand_id
1 'polypeptide(L)'
;GADIVDVNMGCPVPKIAKHNAGCSLMRKPDHAARVVQAMTKAVGIPVTVKMRAGWSEEEINAPVLAERMQDVGAAALTVHGRTAKQSYSGFSDWDLIAEVASRVQIPVFGSGDCVEPEQALKRIQGCPVSGVMVGRGALRNPWIFAQTAELLRGQTPRIVTAKDRGKFLLDYIELLMRERVNEAEGFRHTVPSASGLPESSLSGYSPARGRERWVINKLRALVSWYSKGIENGSRLRVAVNRAESVNELRDLIEEFFGEQDPSLFNVAASRC
;
A
#
# COMPACT_ATOMS: atom_id res chain seq x y z
N GLY A 1 4.12 18.22 12.81
CA GLY A 1 3.95 17.00 13.60
C GLY A 1 3.01 16.02 12.90
N ALA A 2 2.76 14.87 13.52
CA ALA A 2 1.77 13.93 13.02
C ALA A 2 0.37 14.31 13.53
N ASP A 3 -0.66 14.10 12.71
CA ASP A 3 -2.05 14.33 13.08
C ASP A 3 -2.73 13.09 13.67
N ILE A 4 -2.19 11.91 13.36
CA ILE A 4 -2.68 10.60 13.82
C ILE A 4 -1.47 9.67 14.02
N VAL A 5 -1.55 8.79 15.01
CA VAL A 5 -0.59 7.67 15.20
C VAL A 5 -1.31 6.35 14.97
N ASP A 6 -0.81 5.55 14.01
CA ASP A 6 -1.37 4.22 13.73
C ASP A 6 -0.49 3.09 14.28
N VAL A 7 -1.10 2.20 15.07
CA VAL A 7 -0.42 1.03 15.64
C VAL A 7 -0.52 -0.16 14.68
N ASN A 8 0.62 -0.63 14.20
CA ASN A 8 0.68 -1.76 13.30
C ASN A 8 0.59 -3.09 14.06
N MET A 9 -0.57 -3.73 14.01
CA MET A 9 -0.82 -5.11 14.47
C MET A 9 -1.12 -6.07 13.32
N GLY A 10 -0.72 -5.72 12.08
CA GLY A 10 -1.03 -6.53 10.90
C GLY A 10 0.17 -7.06 10.12
N CYS A 11 1.39 -6.62 10.41
CA CYS A 11 2.58 -7.03 9.67
C CYS A 11 2.98 -8.48 10.01
N PRO A 12 2.94 -9.44 9.05
CA PRO A 12 3.26 -10.84 9.31
C PRO A 12 4.76 -11.17 9.13
N VAL A 13 5.59 -10.18 8.76
CA VAL A 13 7.01 -10.40 8.42
C VAL A 13 7.77 -10.96 9.63
N PRO A 14 8.50 -12.09 9.48
CA PRO A 14 9.18 -12.76 10.60
C PRO A 14 10.14 -11.83 11.38
N LYS A 15 10.83 -10.92 10.69
CA LYS A 15 11.72 -9.95 11.32
C LYS A 15 10.98 -9.04 12.32
N ILE A 16 9.73 -8.69 12.05
CA ILE A 16 8.87 -7.86 12.93
C ILE A 16 8.27 -8.74 14.02
N ALA A 17 7.71 -9.90 13.64
CA ALA A 17 7.02 -10.80 14.57
C ALA A 17 7.93 -11.35 15.69
N LYS A 18 9.22 -11.57 15.41
CA LYS A 18 10.21 -12.00 16.41
C LYS A 18 10.37 -11.04 17.60
N HIS A 19 10.06 -9.76 17.41
CA HIS A 19 10.16 -8.72 18.44
C HIS A 19 8.84 -8.45 19.16
N ASN A 20 7.88 -9.37 19.13
CA ASN A 20 6.52 -9.18 19.65
C ASN A 20 5.84 -7.93 19.09
N ALA A 21 6.06 -7.62 17.80
CA ALA A 21 5.49 -6.48 17.10
C ALA A 21 4.67 -6.95 15.89
N GLY A 22 3.97 -6.02 15.23
CA GLY A 22 3.11 -6.35 14.10
C GLY A 22 2.04 -7.37 14.50
N CYS A 23 1.79 -8.37 13.66
CA CYS A 23 0.72 -9.34 13.87
C CYS A 23 0.91 -10.23 15.11
N SER A 24 2.13 -10.39 15.63
CA SER A 24 2.37 -11.15 16.84
C SER A 24 1.77 -10.53 18.10
N LEU A 25 1.50 -9.21 18.10
CA LEU A 25 0.77 -8.54 19.19
C LEU A 25 -0.63 -9.11 19.37
N MET A 26 -1.30 -9.53 18.29
CA MET A 26 -2.65 -10.12 18.35
C MET A 26 -2.69 -11.42 19.18
N ARG A 27 -1.59 -12.16 19.23
CA ARG A 27 -1.47 -13.38 20.05
C ARG A 27 -1.37 -13.10 21.55
N LYS A 28 -1.18 -11.85 21.95
CA LYS A 28 -1.06 -11.38 23.33
C LYS A 28 -2.00 -10.18 23.58
N PRO A 29 -3.33 -10.38 23.58
CA PRO A 29 -4.32 -9.30 23.62
C PRO A 29 -4.13 -8.32 24.78
N ASP A 30 -3.79 -8.83 25.99
CA ASP A 30 -3.56 -7.98 27.16
C ASP A 30 -2.31 -7.11 27.02
N HIS A 31 -1.27 -7.63 26.36
CA HIS A 31 -0.08 -6.84 26.07
C HIS A 31 -0.36 -5.80 24.98
N ALA A 32 -1.08 -6.16 23.93
CA ALA A 32 -1.51 -5.24 22.88
C ALA A 32 -2.34 -4.08 23.47
N ALA A 33 -3.29 -4.38 24.35
CA ALA A 33 -4.09 -3.37 25.04
C ALA A 33 -3.24 -2.42 25.89
N ARG A 34 -2.27 -2.94 26.64
CA ARG A 34 -1.34 -2.09 27.43
C ARG A 34 -0.50 -1.16 26.53
N VAL A 35 -0.04 -1.66 25.39
CA VAL A 35 0.72 -0.83 24.42
C VAL A 35 -0.15 0.32 23.89
N VAL A 36 -1.36 0.02 23.43
CA VAL A 36 -2.27 1.06 22.90
C VAL A 36 -2.66 2.04 24.02
N GLN A 37 -2.97 1.55 25.23
CA GLN A 37 -3.30 2.40 26.38
C GLN A 37 -2.15 3.35 26.75
N ALA A 38 -0.92 2.87 26.71
CA ALA A 38 0.25 3.71 26.97
C ALA A 38 0.37 4.82 25.92
N MET A 39 0.11 4.50 24.66
CA MET A 39 0.14 5.48 23.56
C MET A 39 -0.99 6.50 23.68
N THR A 40 -2.23 6.06 23.90
CA THR A 40 -3.39 6.97 24.04
C THR A 40 -3.25 7.94 25.21
N LYS A 41 -2.54 7.52 26.28
CA LYS A 41 -2.22 8.39 27.41
C LYS A 41 -1.05 9.35 27.17
N ALA A 42 -0.13 8.98 26.28
CA ALA A 42 1.09 9.74 26.05
C ALA A 42 0.96 10.86 25.00
N VAL A 43 -0.05 10.79 24.12
CA VAL A 43 -0.24 11.76 23.02
C VAL A 43 -1.63 12.39 23.04
N GLY A 44 -1.72 13.65 22.61
CA GLY A 44 -2.99 14.36 22.47
C GLY A 44 -3.66 14.21 21.09
N ILE A 45 -3.11 13.38 20.21
CA ILE A 45 -3.63 13.10 18.87
C ILE A 45 -4.29 11.71 18.82
N PRO A 46 -5.23 11.45 17.89
CA PRO A 46 -5.86 10.14 17.78
C PRO A 46 -4.86 8.99 17.58
N VAL A 47 -5.06 7.91 18.33
CA VAL A 47 -4.33 6.65 18.14
C VAL A 47 -5.26 5.67 17.45
N THR A 48 -4.87 5.15 16.29
CA THR A 48 -5.62 4.13 15.54
C THR A 48 -4.87 2.80 15.54
N VAL A 49 -5.57 1.72 15.23
CA VAL A 49 -4.98 0.39 15.21
C VAL A 49 -5.31 -0.31 13.90
N LYS A 50 -4.28 -0.80 13.19
CA LYS A 50 -4.46 -1.66 12.03
C LYS A 50 -4.11 -3.10 12.38
N MET A 51 -5.08 -4.03 12.22
CA MET A 51 -4.94 -5.44 12.58
C MET A 51 -5.33 -6.39 11.44
N ARG A 52 -5.12 -7.68 11.64
CA ARG A 52 -5.62 -8.78 10.80
C ARG A 52 -6.78 -9.51 11.50
N ALA A 53 -7.32 -10.57 10.83
CA ALA A 53 -8.32 -11.46 11.43
C ALA A 53 -7.81 -12.19 12.68
N GLY A 54 -6.53 -12.52 12.69
CA GLY A 54 -5.83 -13.24 13.72
C GLY A 54 -4.47 -13.72 13.25
N TRP A 55 -3.82 -14.59 14.02
CA TRP A 55 -2.56 -15.21 13.64
C TRP A 55 -2.74 -16.35 12.63
N SER A 56 -3.66 -17.27 12.91
CA SER A 56 -4.03 -18.41 12.06
C SER A 56 -5.55 -18.60 12.11
N GLU A 57 -6.07 -19.57 11.40
CA GLU A 57 -7.52 -19.89 11.39
C GLU A 57 -7.99 -20.32 12.79
N GLU A 58 -7.14 -21.01 13.54
CA GLU A 58 -7.43 -21.42 14.91
C GLU A 58 -7.27 -20.29 15.94
N GLU A 59 -6.59 -19.22 15.54
CA GLU A 59 -6.28 -18.07 16.41
C GLU A 59 -6.93 -16.78 15.87
N ILE A 60 -8.17 -16.86 15.36
CA ILE A 60 -8.97 -15.68 14.96
C ILE A 60 -9.46 -15.00 16.24
N ASN A 61 -9.10 -13.73 16.43
CA ASN A 61 -9.46 -12.99 17.63
C ASN A 61 -9.75 -11.49 17.39
N ALA A 62 -9.82 -11.07 16.14
CA ALA A 62 -10.07 -9.65 15.80
C ALA A 62 -11.34 -9.07 16.45
N PRO A 63 -12.50 -9.78 16.52
CA PRO A 63 -13.68 -9.23 17.15
C PRO A 63 -13.47 -8.86 18.64
N VAL A 64 -12.92 -9.77 19.42
CA VAL A 64 -12.65 -9.53 20.86
C VAL A 64 -11.53 -8.51 21.05
N LEU A 65 -10.51 -8.55 20.20
CA LEU A 65 -9.41 -7.59 20.27
C LEU A 65 -9.89 -6.16 19.95
N ALA A 66 -10.82 -6.01 19.01
CA ALA A 66 -11.39 -4.72 18.63
C ALA A 66 -12.09 -4.04 19.82
N GLU A 67 -12.90 -4.78 20.58
CA GLU A 67 -13.55 -4.28 21.81
C GLU A 67 -12.49 -3.77 22.81
N ARG A 68 -11.46 -4.56 23.04
CA ARG A 68 -10.35 -4.16 23.91
C ARG A 68 -9.59 -2.93 23.45
N MET A 69 -9.41 -2.78 22.11
CA MET A 69 -8.76 -1.57 21.57
C MET A 69 -9.61 -0.33 21.78
N GLN A 70 -10.92 -0.44 21.59
CA GLN A 70 -11.87 0.63 21.92
C GLN A 70 -11.80 1.00 23.42
N ASP A 71 -11.83 0.00 24.33
CA ASP A 71 -11.82 0.21 25.77
C ASP A 71 -10.56 0.93 26.27
N VAL A 72 -9.42 0.76 25.57
CA VAL A 72 -8.17 1.46 25.91
C VAL A 72 -7.96 2.75 25.13
N GLY A 73 -8.99 3.21 24.41
CA GLY A 73 -9.04 4.56 23.82
C GLY A 73 -8.55 4.64 22.38
N ALA A 74 -8.53 3.53 21.62
CA ALA A 74 -8.31 3.63 20.18
C ALA A 74 -9.41 4.44 19.51
N ALA A 75 -9.04 5.37 18.62
CA ALA A 75 -9.96 6.27 17.95
C ALA A 75 -10.61 5.66 16.69
N ALA A 76 -9.96 4.68 16.06
CA ALA A 76 -10.49 3.94 14.92
C ALA A 76 -9.71 2.62 14.73
N LEU A 77 -10.31 1.70 14.00
CA LEU A 77 -9.71 0.41 13.65
C LEU A 77 -9.66 0.22 12.14
N THR A 78 -8.60 -0.45 11.66
CA THR A 78 -8.58 -1.01 10.30
C THR A 78 -8.37 -2.51 10.40
N VAL A 79 -9.26 -3.30 9.78
CA VAL A 79 -9.22 -4.76 9.83
C VAL A 79 -8.96 -5.34 8.45
N HIS A 80 -7.89 -6.12 8.31
CA HIS A 80 -7.67 -6.94 7.13
C HIS A 80 -8.20 -8.35 7.41
N GLY A 81 -9.21 -8.77 6.66
CA GLY A 81 -9.93 -10.02 6.88
C GLY A 81 -9.15 -11.30 6.52
N ARG A 82 -7.81 -11.27 6.59
CA ARG A 82 -6.93 -12.44 6.47
C ARG A 82 -6.11 -12.62 7.72
N THR A 83 -5.78 -13.87 8.06
CA THR A 83 -4.84 -14.16 9.14
C THR A 83 -3.40 -13.87 8.73
N ALA A 84 -2.46 -13.88 9.70
CA ALA A 84 -1.03 -13.72 9.41
C ALA A 84 -0.51 -14.88 8.56
N LYS A 85 -0.92 -16.13 8.87
CA LYS A 85 -0.51 -17.33 8.12
C LYS A 85 -1.04 -17.33 6.68
N GLN A 86 -2.25 -16.86 6.43
CA GLN A 86 -2.79 -16.73 5.08
C GLN A 86 -1.99 -15.73 4.21
N SER A 87 -1.35 -14.74 4.82
CA SER A 87 -0.64 -13.69 4.08
C SER A 87 -1.52 -13.03 3.01
N TYR A 88 -1.44 -13.48 1.76
CA TYR A 88 -2.27 -13.03 0.61
C TYR A 88 -3.02 -14.17 -0.08
N SER A 89 -2.96 -15.40 0.43
CA SER A 89 -3.70 -16.53 -0.13
C SER A 89 -5.18 -16.48 0.23
N GLY A 90 -6.01 -17.15 -0.56
CA GLY A 90 -7.45 -17.16 -0.37
C GLY A 90 -8.09 -15.78 -0.52
N PHE A 91 -9.22 -15.56 0.15
CA PHE A 91 -9.97 -14.31 0.14
C PHE A 91 -9.98 -13.64 1.50
N SER A 92 -10.12 -12.30 1.52
CA SER A 92 -10.36 -11.54 2.74
C SER A 92 -11.78 -11.83 3.25
N ASP A 93 -11.89 -12.20 4.50
CA ASP A 93 -13.18 -12.45 5.16
C ASP A 93 -13.84 -11.12 5.53
N TRP A 94 -14.84 -10.74 4.75
CA TRP A 94 -15.60 -9.51 4.98
C TRP A 94 -16.76 -9.70 5.96
N ASP A 95 -17.19 -10.93 6.24
CA ASP A 95 -18.20 -11.21 7.26
C ASP A 95 -17.56 -11.03 8.65
N LEU A 96 -16.33 -11.48 8.82
CA LEU A 96 -15.54 -11.16 10.03
C LEU A 96 -15.31 -9.67 10.22
N ILE A 97 -15.05 -8.93 9.13
CA ILE A 97 -14.90 -7.45 9.21
C ILE A 97 -16.21 -6.81 9.65
N ALA A 98 -17.34 -7.29 9.12
CA ALA A 98 -18.69 -6.83 9.51
C ALA A 98 -18.98 -7.15 10.98
N GLU A 99 -18.61 -8.33 11.45
CA GLU A 99 -18.71 -8.72 12.86
C GLU A 99 -17.92 -7.74 13.76
N VAL A 100 -16.67 -7.45 13.41
CA VAL A 100 -15.86 -6.46 14.15
C VAL A 100 -16.56 -5.11 14.18
N ALA A 101 -17.03 -4.63 13.03
CA ALA A 101 -17.70 -3.33 12.94
C ALA A 101 -19.00 -3.25 13.78
N SER A 102 -19.70 -4.37 13.95
CA SER A 102 -20.92 -4.43 14.76
C SER A 102 -20.66 -4.46 16.28
N ARG A 103 -19.45 -4.82 16.71
CA ARG A 103 -19.09 -4.95 18.14
C ARG A 103 -18.53 -3.68 18.77
N VAL A 104 -18.14 -2.70 17.97
CA VAL A 104 -17.54 -1.45 18.46
C VAL A 104 -18.29 -0.21 18.01
N GLN A 105 -18.14 0.89 18.75
CA GLN A 105 -18.75 2.17 18.42
C GLN A 105 -17.82 3.11 17.68
N ILE A 106 -16.51 2.82 17.68
CA ILE A 106 -15.51 3.59 16.95
C ILE A 106 -15.49 3.20 15.46
N PRO A 107 -15.07 4.10 14.55
CA PRO A 107 -15.00 3.81 13.13
C PRO A 107 -14.16 2.58 12.82
N VAL A 108 -14.68 1.69 11.96
CA VAL A 108 -13.97 0.53 11.45
C VAL A 108 -13.80 0.65 9.94
N PHE A 109 -12.58 0.50 9.46
CA PHE A 109 -12.24 0.44 8.06
C PHE A 109 -11.92 -1.00 7.65
N GLY A 110 -12.57 -1.49 6.59
CA GLY A 110 -12.30 -2.82 6.04
C GLY A 110 -11.15 -2.81 5.03
N SER A 111 -10.34 -3.84 5.00
CA SER A 111 -9.23 -3.99 4.05
C SER A 111 -9.18 -5.39 3.47
N GLY A 112 -8.89 -5.49 2.17
CA GLY A 112 -8.66 -6.73 1.44
C GLY A 112 -9.53 -6.88 0.19
N ASP A 113 -8.89 -7.36 -0.88
CA ASP A 113 -9.51 -7.73 -2.16
C ASP A 113 -10.35 -6.63 -2.85
N CYS A 114 -10.01 -5.35 -2.58
CA CYS A 114 -10.52 -4.22 -3.31
C CYS A 114 -9.44 -3.77 -4.32
N VAL A 115 -9.51 -4.31 -5.53
CA VAL A 115 -8.55 -4.02 -6.62
C VAL A 115 -9.20 -3.26 -7.78
N GLU A 116 -10.53 -3.26 -7.84
CA GLU A 116 -11.35 -2.49 -8.77
C GLU A 116 -12.33 -1.59 -8.00
N PRO A 117 -12.75 -0.43 -8.55
CA PRO A 117 -13.62 0.52 -7.86
C PRO A 117 -14.99 -0.06 -7.48
N GLU A 118 -15.56 -0.95 -8.30
CA GLU A 118 -16.84 -1.62 -8.03
C GLU A 118 -16.74 -2.56 -6.82
N GLN A 119 -15.60 -3.19 -6.61
CA GLN A 119 -15.36 -4.02 -5.42
C GLN A 119 -15.32 -3.14 -4.16
N ALA A 120 -14.64 -1.99 -4.23
CA ALA A 120 -14.61 -1.04 -3.12
C ALA A 120 -16.02 -0.51 -2.82
N LEU A 121 -16.79 -0.11 -3.84
CA LEU A 121 -18.19 0.30 -3.73
C LEU A 121 -19.05 -0.78 -3.05
N LYS A 122 -18.98 -2.02 -3.54
CA LYS A 122 -19.74 -3.15 -2.99
C LYS A 122 -19.44 -3.34 -1.50
N ARG A 123 -18.19 -3.18 -1.07
CA ARG A 123 -17.82 -3.31 0.35
C ARG A 123 -18.31 -2.17 1.20
N ILE A 124 -18.24 -0.93 0.70
CA ILE A 124 -18.74 0.26 1.40
C ILE A 124 -20.28 0.18 1.59
N GLN A 125 -21.01 -0.32 0.60
CA GLN A 125 -22.46 -0.41 0.66
C GLN A 125 -22.99 -1.66 1.36
N GLY A 126 -22.25 -2.77 1.29
CA GLY A 126 -22.68 -4.08 1.78
C GLY A 126 -22.10 -4.50 3.12
N CYS A 127 -21.26 -3.68 3.76
CA CYS A 127 -20.65 -3.98 5.03
C CYS A 127 -20.78 -2.75 5.96
N PRO A 128 -21.06 -2.93 7.27
CA PRO A 128 -21.25 -1.82 8.21
C PRO A 128 -19.92 -1.13 8.60
N VAL A 129 -19.04 -0.90 7.64
CA VAL A 129 -17.75 -0.24 7.82
C VAL A 129 -17.86 1.25 7.51
N SER A 130 -17.04 2.07 8.18
CA SER A 130 -16.95 3.51 7.91
C SER A 130 -16.22 3.83 6.61
N GLY A 131 -15.50 2.85 6.03
CA GLY A 131 -14.79 3.00 4.78
C GLY A 131 -13.94 1.78 4.44
N VAL A 132 -13.22 1.86 3.31
CA VAL A 132 -12.38 0.80 2.79
C VAL A 132 -10.94 1.28 2.63
N MET A 133 -10.00 0.51 3.17
CA MET A 133 -8.56 0.73 2.95
C MET A 133 -8.09 -0.08 1.75
N VAL A 134 -7.71 0.61 0.69
CA VAL A 134 -7.21 0.00 -0.55
C VAL A 134 -5.68 -0.08 -0.50
N GLY A 135 -5.14 -1.29 -0.63
CA GLY A 135 -3.69 -1.53 -0.70
C GLY A 135 -3.21 -1.75 -2.13
N ARG A 136 -3.09 -3.02 -2.53
CA ARG A 136 -2.57 -3.43 -3.86
C ARG A 136 -3.35 -2.84 -5.04
N GLY A 137 -4.65 -2.58 -4.87
CA GLY A 137 -5.47 -1.92 -5.87
C GLY A 137 -4.95 -0.55 -6.25
N ALA A 138 -4.54 0.26 -5.27
CA ALA A 138 -4.00 1.60 -5.50
C ALA A 138 -2.65 1.60 -6.25
N LEU A 139 -1.80 0.58 -6.04
CA LEU A 139 -0.56 0.42 -6.79
C LEU A 139 -0.81 0.10 -8.27
N ARG A 140 -1.90 -0.58 -8.54
CA ARG A 140 -2.31 -0.96 -9.89
C ARG A 140 -3.12 0.12 -10.60
N ASN A 141 -3.98 0.80 -9.84
CA ASN A 141 -4.87 1.85 -10.29
C ASN A 141 -5.01 2.93 -9.22
N PRO A 142 -4.19 3.99 -9.21
CA PRO A 142 -4.30 5.06 -8.20
C PRO A 142 -5.58 5.89 -8.34
N TRP A 143 -6.23 5.85 -9.49
CA TRP A 143 -7.54 6.51 -9.69
C TRP A 143 -8.70 5.77 -9.03
N ILE A 144 -8.48 4.56 -8.47
CA ILE A 144 -9.50 3.75 -7.81
C ILE A 144 -10.29 4.54 -6.75
N PHE A 145 -9.64 5.47 -6.03
CA PHE A 145 -10.30 6.32 -5.04
C PHE A 145 -11.29 7.29 -5.69
N ALA A 146 -10.88 7.98 -6.74
CA ALA A 146 -11.75 8.91 -7.46
C ALA A 146 -12.88 8.16 -8.17
N GLN A 147 -12.57 7.04 -8.82
CA GLN A 147 -13.56 6.19 -9.49
C GLN A 147 -14.59 5.62 -8.50
N THR A 148 -14.15 5.15 -7.33
CA THR A 148 -15.07 4.70 -6.27
C THR A 148 -15.94 5.84 -5.78
N ALA A 149 -15.40 7.05 -5.60
CA ALA A 149 -16.18 8.22 -5.21
C ALA A 149 -17.17 8.66 -6.30
N GLU A 150 -16.84 8.52 -7.56
CA GLU A 150 -17.76 8.75 -8.69
C GLU A 150 -18.91 7.74 -8.66
N LEU A 151 -18.61 6.45 -8.47
CA LEU A 151 -19.63 5.39 -8.31
C LEU A 151 -20.55 5.63 -7.10
N LEU A 152 -20.02 6.05 -5.97
CA LEU A 152 -20.82 6.38 -4.76
C LEU A 152 -21.81 7.52 -5.03
N ARG A 153 -21.49 8.42 -5.95
CA ARG A 153 -22.39 9.50 -6.39
C ARG A 153 -23.32 9.09 -7.53
N GLY A 154 -23.33 7.81 -7.93
CA GLY A 154 -24.14 7.32 -9.07
C GLY A 154 -23.62 7.78 -10.43
N GLN A 155 -22.37 8.20 -10.52
CA GLN A 155 -21.72 8.67 -11.75
C GLN A 155 -21.01 7.51 -12.44
N THR A 156 -20.84 7.60 -13.77
CA THR A 156 -19.97 6.71 -14.52
C THR A 156 -18.51 7.00 -14.14
N PRO A 157 -17.71 6.00 -13.74
CA PRO A 157 -16.32 6.21 -13.42
C PRO A 157 -15.52 6.72 -14.61
N ARG A 158 -14.55 7.60 -14.37
CA ARG A 158 -13.62 8.06 -15.40
C ARG A 158 -12.87 6.90 -16.04
N ILE A 159 -12.70 6.96 -17.35
CA ILE A 159 -11.85 6.03 -18.08
C ILE A 159 -10.40 6.49 -17.92
N VAL A 160 -9.52 5.57 -17.53
CA VAL A 160 -8.07 5.82 -17.43
C VAL A 160 -7.41 5.31 -18.69
N THR A 161 -6.94 6.24 -19.51
CA THR A 161 -6.26 5.95 -20.79
C THR A 161 -4.79 5.55 -20.59
N ALA A 162 -4.15 5.04 -21.64
CA ALA A 162 -2.69 4.83 -21.65
C ALA A 162 -1.94 6.13 -21.36
N LYS A 163 -2.37 7.22 -22.01
CA LYS A 163 -1.78 8.54 -21.84
C LYS A 163 -1.85 9.02 -20.37
N ASP A 164 -2.96 8.78 -19.67
CA ASP A 164 -3.08 9.10 -18.25
C ASP A 164 -2.06 8.31 -17.41
N ARG A 165 -1.86 7.03 -17.73
CA ARG A 165 -0.88 6.17 -17.06
C ARG A 165 0.55 6.64 -17.31
N GLY A 166 0.89 6.98 -18.54
CA GLY A 166 2.19 7.55 -18.91
C GLY A 166 2.46 8.85 -18.16
N LYS A 167 1.49 9.79 -18.22
CA LYS A 167 1.57 11.06 -17.50
C LYS A 167 1.77 10.85 -15.98
N PHE A 168 1.02 9.93 -15.37
CA PHE A 168 1.17 9.62 -13.94
C PHE A 168 2.59 9.13 -13.61
N LEU A 169 3.18 8.26 -14.43
CA LEU A 169 4.53 7.76 -14.23
C LEU A 169 5.57 8.88 -14.35
N LEU A 170 5.41 9.79 -15.32
CA LEU A 170 6.29 10.95 -15.49
C LEU A 170 6.17 11.93 -14.32
N ASP A 171 4.95 12.26 -13.91
CA ASP A 171 4.70 13.12 -12.75
C ASP A 171 5.30 12.49 -11.46
N TYR A 172 5.22 11.17 -11.32
CA TYR A 172 5.79 10.47 -10.18
C TYR A 172 7.33 10.47 -10.18
N ILE A 173 7.96 10.36 -11.36
CA ILE A 173 9.42 10.58 -11.50
C ILE A 173 9.79 11.97 -11.01
N GLU A 174 9.06 13.01 -11.45
CA GLU A 174 9.30 14.39 -11.02
C GLU A 174 9.21 14.55 -9.50
N LEU A 175 8.16 14.00 -8.89
CA LEU A 175 7.98 14.03 -7.43
C LEU A 175 9.15 13.35 -6.71
N LEU A 176 9.56 12.16 -7.15
CA LEU A 176 10.68 11.43 -6.56
C LEU A 176 12.02 12.17 -6.73
N MET A 177 12.23 12.85 -7.86
CA MET A 177 13.44 13.64 -8.10
C MET A 177 13.48 14.92 -7.25
N ARG A 178 12.31 15.50 -6.93
CA ARG A 178 12.19 16.70 -6.07
C ARG A 178 12.13 16.39 -4.58
N GLU A 179 11.81 15.16 -4.20
CA GLU A 179 11.70 14.77 -2.80
C GLU A 179 13.01 15.08 -2.06
N ARG A 180 12.89 15.83 -0.97
CA ARG A 180 14.03 16.11 -0.09
C ARG A 180 14.30 14.87 0.76
N VAL A 181 15.18 14.02 0.29
CA VAL A 181 15.73 12.93 1.09
C VAL A 181 16.89 13.47 1.89
N ASN A 182 16.95 13.17 3.19
CA ASN A 182 18.11 13.51 4.00
C ASN A 182 19.31 12.67 3.52
N GLU A 183 20.19 13.29 2.76
CA GLU A 183 21.33 12.61 2.12
C GLU A 183 22.31 12.01 3.15
N ALA A 184 22.35 12.54 4.38
CA ALA A 184 23.15 12.01 5.47
C ALA A 184 22.65 10.65 6.00
N GLU A 185 21.35 10.35 5.88
CA GLU A 185 20.77 9.03 6.23
C GLU A 185 20.85 8.03 5.09
N GLY A 186 21.35 8.46 3.94
CA GLY A 186 21.62 7.66 2.76
C GLY A 186 20.40 6.97 2.18
N PHE A 187 20.44 6.67 0.90
CA PHE A 187 19.56 5.72 0.27
C PHE A 187 19.93 4.33 0.80
N ARG A 188 19.43 3.95 1.99
CA ARG A 188 19.82 2.74 2.75
C ARG A 188 19.80 1.43 1.94
N HIS A 189 19.24 1.47 0.73
CA HIS A 189 19.17 0.33 -0.17
C HIS A 189 20.22 0.36 -1.29
N THR A 190 21.04 1.41 -1.39
CA THR A 190 22.02 1.58 -2.46
C THR A 190 23.46 1.76 -1.97
N VAL A 191 23.63 2.01 -0.67
CA VAL A 191 24.96 2.08 -0.06
C VAL A 191 25.20 0.75 0.66
N PRO A 192 26.22 -0.05 0.29
CA PRO A 192 26.73 -1.08 1.18
C PRO A 192 27.09 -0.41 2.50
N SER A 193 26.67 -1.01 3.62
CA SER A 193 27.03 -0.53 4.97
C SER A 193 28.51 -0.10 4.99
N ALA A 194 28.78 1.17 5.21
CA ALA A 194 30.13 1.73 5.19
C ALA A 194 31.03 1.19 6.34
N SER A 195 30.46 0.40 7.25
CA SER A 195 31.19 -0.31 8.29
C SER A 195 31.85 -1.55 7.68
N GLY A 196 33.01 -1.36 7.09
CA GLY A 196 33.89 -2.47 6.67
C GLY A 196 34.41 -2.47 5.24
N LEU A 197 34.07 -1.49 4.42
CA LEU A 197 34.68 -1.36 3.08
C LEU A 197 35.80 -0.30 3.10
N PRO A 198 36.97 -0.57 2.44
CA PRO A 198 38.02 0.42 2.33
C PRO A 198 37.55 1.64 1.52
N GLU A 199 37.99 2.85 1.89
CA GLU A 199 37.64 4.14 1.23
C GLU A 199 37.86 4.12 -0.30
N SER A 200 38.74 3.27 -0.82
CA SER A 200 38.98 3.08 -2.24
C SER A 200 37.78 2.50 -2.99
N SER A 201 36.82 1.85 -2.29
CA SER A 201 35.60 1.30 -2.88
C SER A 201 34.50 2.35 -3.08
N LEU A 202 34.68 3.55 -2.55
CA LEU A 202 33.74 4.68 -2.65
C LEU A 202 34.07 5.63 -3.82
N SER A 203 35.19 5.39 -4.52
CA SER A 203 35.58 6.18 -5.69
C SER A 203 34.61 5.91 -6.85
N GLY A 204 33.62 6.79 -7.02
CA GLY A 204 32.57 6.71 -8.04
C GLY A 204 31.15 6.85 -7.49
N TYR A 205 30.98 6.91 -6.18
CA TYR A 205 29.67 7.20 -5.60
C TYR A 205 29.36 8.70 -5.78
N SER A 206 28.31 8.98 -6.56
CA SER A 206 27.69 10.29 -6.65
C SER A 206 26.31 10.22 -6.00
N PRO A 207 25.96 11.12 -5.05
CA PRO A 207 24.61 11.18 -4.48
C PRO A 207 23.53 11.30 -5.56
N ALA A 208 23.78 12.02 -6.64
CA ALA A 208 22.87 12.15 -7.77
C ALA A 208 22.62 10.80 -8.46
N ARG A 209 23.67 10.01 -8.73
CA ARG A 209 23.54 8.66 -9.30
C ARG A 209 22.81 7.70 -8.35
N GLY A 210 22.99 7.83 -7.05
CA GLY A 210 22.27 7.07 -6.03
C GLY A 210 20.77 7.34 -6.09
N ARG A 211 20.39 8.62 -6.24
CA ARG A 211 18.99 9.06 -6.37
C ARG A 211 18.36 8.53 -7.66
N GLU A 212 19.00 8.71 -8.79
CA GLU A 212 18.49 8.19 -10.07
C GLU A 212 18.25 6.68 -10.02
N ARG A 213 19.20 5.92 -9.52
CA ARG A 213 19.08 4.46 -9.37
C ARG A 213 17.91 4.08 -8.45
N TRP A 214 17.69 4.83 -7.39
CA TRP A 214 16.55 4.64 -6.49
C TRP A 214 15.23 4.92 -7.22
N VAL A 215 15.11 6.03 -7.96
CA VAL A 215 13.94 6.37 -8.77
C VAL A 215 13.67 5.26 -9.79
N ILE A 216 14.67 4.85 -10.56
CA ILE A 216 14.54 3.78 -11.56
C ILE A 216 14.01 2.51 -10.92
N ASN A 217 14.54 2.09 -9.75
CA ASN A 217 14.09 0.90 -9.05
C ASN A 217 12.63 1.01 -8.57
N LYS A 218 12.18 2.17 -8.14
CA LYS A 218 10.78 2.43 -7.80
C LYS A 218 9.87 2.30 -9.02
N LEU A 219 10.27 2.87 -10.13
CA LEU A 219 9.49 2.86 -11.38
C LEU A 219 9.41 1.46 -12.02
N ARG A 220 10.45 0.62 -11.92
CA ARG A 220 10.44 -0.77 -12.41
C ARG A 220 9.24 -1.56 -11.90
N ALA A 221 8.94 -1.44 -10.61
CA ALA A 221 7.76 -2.09 -10.01
C ALA A 221 6.44 -1.51 -10.56
N LEU A 222 6.32 -0.18 -10.64
CA LEU A 222 5.10 0.49 -11.12
C LEU A 222 4.85 0.24 -12.59
N VAL A 223 5.86 0.38 -13.45
CA VAL A 223 5.73 0.13 -14.90
C VAL A 223 5.22 -1.29 -15.17
N SER A 224 5.60 -2.28 -14.35
CA SER A 224 5.07 -3.64 -14.49
C SER A 224 3.56 -3.70 -14.28
N TRP A 225 3.00 -2.90 -13.39
CA TRP A 225 1.55 -2.80 -13.16
C TRP A 225 0.85 -2.01 -14.26
N TYR A 226 1.40 -0.87 -14.65
CA TYR A 226 0.76 0.07 -15.59
C TYR A 226 0.81 -0.38 -17.05
N SER A 227 1.80 -1.21 -17.42
CA SER A 227 1.92 -1.79 -18.78
C SER A 227 1.23 -3.15 -18.94
N LYS A 228 0.64 -3.70 -17.84
CA LYS A 228 -0.05 -5.00 -17.91
C LYS A 228 -1.33 -4.89 -18.74
N GLY A 229 -1.49 -5.80 -19.71
CA GLY A 229 -2.64 -5.82 -20.61
C GLY A 229 -2.56 -4.82 -21.77
N ILE A 230 -1.47 -4.06 -21.89
CA ILE A 230 -1.22 -3.18 -23.03
C ILE A 230 -0.35 -3.92 -24.05
N GLU A 231 -0.62 -3.72 -25.33
CA GLU A 231 0.20 -4.25 -26.42
C GLU A 231 1.65 -3.79 -26.25
N ASN A 232 2.60 -4.66 -26.54
CA ASN A 232 4.03 -4.43 -26.33
C ASN A 232 4.47 -4.11 -24.90
N GLY A 233 3.60 -4.19 -23.87
CA GLY A 233 3.95 -3.92 -22.49
C GLY A 233 5.08 -4.80 -21.93
N SER A 234 5.27 -6.02 -22.46
CA SER A 234 6.41 -6.86 -22.13
C SER A 234 7.75 -6.27 -22.58
N ARG A 235 7.77 -5.67 -23.78
CA ARG A 235 8.98 -5.00 -24.32
C ARG A 235 9.35 -3.78 -23.47
N LEU A 236 8.35 -2.95 -23.09
CA LEU A 236 8.58 -1.83 -22.18
C LEU A 236 9.20 -2.30 -20.86
N ARG A 237 8.68 -3.36 -20.25
CA ARG A 237 9.23 -3.88 -18.97
C ARG A 237 10.69 -4.32 -19.10
N VAL A 238 11.06 -4.95 -20.23
CA VAL A 238 12.45 -5.32 -20.49
C VAL A 238 13.33 -4.08 -20.64
N ALA A 239 12.89 -3.08 -21.43
CA ALA A 239 13.63 -1.84 -21.64
C ALA A 239 13.85 -1.08 -20.34
N VAL A 240 12.79 -0.87 -19.54
CA VAL A 240 12.84 -0.19 -18.23
C VAL A 240 13.75 -0.93 -17.22
N ASN A 241 13.83 -2.26 -17.28
CA ASN A 241 14.78 -3.01 -16.45
C ASN A 241 16.24 -2.79 -16.82
N ARG A 242 16.51 -2.38 -18.04
CA ARG A 242 17.86 -2.08 -18.55
C ARG A 242 18.23 -0.60 -18.45
N ALA A 243 17.25 0.28 -18.24
CA ALA A 243 17.47 1.72 -18.15
C ALA A 243 18.50 2.05 -17.07
N GLU A 244 19.49 2.88 -17.43
CA GLU A 244 20.61 3.29 -16.57
C GLU A 244 20.47 4.74 -16.08
N SER A 245 19.61 5.56 -16.73
CA SER A 245 19.35 6.94 -16.36
C SER A 245 17.85 7.23 -16.25
N VAL A 246 17.53 8.29 -15.51
CA VAL A 246 16.13 8.77 -15.40
C VAL A 246 15.66 9.36 -16.74
N ASN A 247 16.54 9.97 -17.54
CA ASN A 247 16.16 10.48 -18.85
C ASN A 247 15.77 9.34 -19.79
N GLU A 248 16.59 8.29 -19.90
CA GLU A 248 16.24 7.09 -20.66
C GLU A 248 14.90 6.48 -20.22
N LEU A 249 14.66 6.42 -18.91
CA LEU A 249 13.39 5.94 -18.36
C LEU A 249 12.20 6.81 -18.79
N ARG A 250 12.36 8.13 -18.84
CA ARG A 250 11.34 9.07 -19.33
C ARG A 250 11.03 8.86 -20.80
N ASP A 251 12.07 8.80 -21.62
CA ASP A 251 11.93 8.61 -23.07
C ASP A 251 11.16 7.31 -23.37
N LEU A 252 11.50 6.20 -22.70
CA LEU A 252 10.81 4.93 -22.83
C LEU A 252 9.32 5.00 -22.43
N ILE A 253 9.00 5.76 -21.40
CA ILE A 253 7.61 5.95 -20.93
C ILE A 253 6.85 6.84 -21.90
N GLU A 254 7.43 7.95 -22.35
CA GLU A 254 6.81 8.88 -23.30
C GLU A 254 6.53 8.22 -24.64
N GLU A 255 7.52 7.52 -25.21
CA GLU A 255 7.36 6.77 -26.46
C GLU A 255 6.24 5.74 -26.34
N PHE A 256 6.34 4.86 -25.34
CA PHE A 256 5.40 3.76 -25.19
C PHE A 256 3.95 4.19 -24.95
N PHE A 257 3.72 5.12 -24.03
CA PHE A 257 2.37 5.56 -23.68
C PHE A 257 1.82 6.66 -24.59
N GLY A 258 2.69 7.35 -25.35
CA GLY A 258 2.31 8.35 -26.35
C GLY A 258 1.80 7.74 -27.65
N GLU A 259 2.31 6.57 -28.04
CA GLU A 259 1.95 5.88 -29.28
C GLU A 259 0.68 5.01 -29.17
N GLN A 260 0.14 4.80 -27.96
CA GLN A 260 -1.00 3.91 -27.75
C GLN A 260 -2.31 4.53 -28.27
N ASP A 261 -3.04 3.78 -29.08
CA ASP A 261 -4.38 4.15 -29.53
C ASP A 261 -5.36 4.20 -28.34
N PRO A 262 -6.04 5.32 -28.11
CA PRO A 262 -7.02 5.47 -27.04
C PRO A 262 -8.17 4.45 -27.10
N SER A 263 -8.49 3.90 -28.28
CA SER A 263 -9.60 2.96 -28.47
C SER A 263 -9.35 1.55 -27.92
N LEU A 264 -8.09 1.15 -27.69
CA LEU A 264 -7.71 -0.20 -27.27
C LEU A 264 -7.96 -0.50 -25.79
N PHE A 265 -8.37 0.48 -24.99
CA PHE A 265 -8.52 0.35 -23.52
C PHE A 265 -9.91 -0.07 -23.03
N ASN A 266 -10.90 -0.15 -23.93
CA ASN A 266 -12.27 -0.53 -23.55
C ASN A 266 -12.51 -2.05 -23.35
N VAL A 267 -11.49 -2.91 -23.52
CA VAL A 267 -11.68 -4.37 -23.57
C VAL A 267 -11.25 -5.12 -22.29
N ALA A 268 -10.64 -4.47 -21.31
CA ALA A 268 -10.07 -5.17 -20.17
C ALA A 268 -11.00 -5.36 -18.95
N ALA A 269 -12.25 -4.91 -19.01
CA ALA A 269 -13.23 -5.09 -17.93
C ALA A 269 -13.98 -6.44 -17.96
N SER A 270 -13.74 -7.32 -18.93
CA SER A 270 -14.58 -8.51 -19.15
C SER A 270 -13.85 -9.86 -19.02
N ARG A 271 -12.65 -9.92 -18.46
CA ARG A 271 -11.99 -11.21 -18.19
C ARG A 271 -11.25 -11.19 -16.86
N CYS A 272 -11.95 -11.56 -15.80
CA CYS A 272 -11.55 -12.47 -14.71
C CYS A 272 -12.73 -12.78 -13.83
#